data_db94176d8bc501a7531473d6bee95c6a
#
_entry.id   db94176d8bc501a7531473d6bee95c6a
#
_cell.length_a   1.000
_cell.length_b   1.000
_cell.length_c   1.000
_cell.angle_alpha   90.00
_cell.angle_beta   90.00
_cell.angle_gamma   90.00
#
_symmetry.space_group_name_H-M   'P 1'
#
loop_
_entity.id
_entity.type
_entity.pdbx_description
1 polymer ?
#
loop_
_entity_poly.entity_id
_entity_poly.type
_entity_poly.pdbx_seq_one_letter_code
_entity_poly.pdbx_strand_id
1 'polypeptide(L)'
;MDEGIKGSLPPIRKRLRENRRLLVALGCLAVFLVLLNKVMQGEIMRIDQIAYALIVQKLRAPWLTPVMETFSALATPVVLIVMLLVIAAFAPGRRPGWCCTLNLCLAALLNVALKAIVQRPRPDESLRLVIEHGFSFPSGHSMAAMAFFGLIVWIIWRYERNRRRRALLCMAFSIVIVLIGVSRIYLGVHYASDVLGGFCASLVWLAFYTRVIAPSFLGEPAAGDA
;
A
#
# COMPACT_ATOMS: atom_id res chain seq x y z
N MET A 1 21.40 12.50 51.95
CA MET A 1 20.11 12.40 51.26
C MET A 1 20.38 12.58 49.78
N ASP A 2 20.61 11.48 49.11
CA ASP A 2 20.84 11.47 47.63
C ASP A 2 20.08 10.28 47.04
N GLU A 3 18.78 10.49 46.81
CA GLU A 3 17.94 9.52 46.10
C GLU A 3 18.15 9.71 44.59
N GLY A 4 19.18 9.02 44.09
CA GLY A 4 19.45 8.95 42.66
C GLY A 4 18.26 8.41 41.87
N ILE A 5 17.74 9.23 40.98
CA ILE A 5 16.76 8.92 39.93
C ILE A 5 17.34 7.82 39.05
N LYS A 6 17.24 6.56 39.44
CA LYS A 6 17.46 5.40 38.58
C LYS A 6 16.20 5.14 37.75
N GLY A 7 15.92 6.00 36.79
CA GLY A 7 15.01 5.71 35.71
C GLY A 7 15.64 4.65 34.81
N SER A 8 15.47 3.35 35.13
CA SER A 8 15.93 2.27 34.27
C SER A 8 15.23 2.36 32.93
N LEU A 9 15.98 2.65 31.87
CA LEU A 9 15.48 2.62 30.50
C LEU A 9 14.78 1.29 30.24
N PRO A 10 13.55 1.26 29.69
CA PRO A 10 12.85 0.02 29.41
C PRO A 10 13.71 -0.86 28.50
N PRO A 11 13.68 -2.20 28.69
CA PRO A 11 14.50 -3.13 27.92
C PRO A 11 14.29 -2.92 26.40
N ILE A 12 15.37 -2.99 25.63
CA ILE A 12 15.39 -2.73 24.17
C ILE A 12 14.24 -3.42 23.44
N ARG A 13 13.88 -4.66 23.81
CA ARG A 13 12.74 -5.40 23.26
C ARG A 13 11.40 -4.68 23.45
N LYS A 14 11.18 -4.03 24.58
CA LYS A 14 9.94 -3.28 24.87
C LYS A 14 9.87 -2.02 23.99
N ARG A 15 10.96 -1.26 23.86
CA ARG A 15 11.07 -0.10 22.97
C ARG A 15 10.87 -0.47 21.50
N LEU A 16 11.47 -1.57 21.04
CA LEU A 16 11.29 -2.06 19.68
C LEU A 16 9.83 -2.46 19.40
N ARG A 17 9.17 -3.09 20.37
CA ARG A 17 7.75 -3.47 20.24
C ARG A 17 6.82 -2.26 20.20
N GLU A 18 7.08 -1.26 21.04
CA GLU A 18 6.33 0.00 21.08
C GLU A 18 6.50 0.83 19.80
N ASN A 19 7.71 0.83 19.22
CA ASN A 19 8.04 1.59 18.01
C ASN A 19 7.96 0.76 16.70
N ARG A 20 7.43 -0.47 16.74
CA ARG A 20 7.41 -1.39 15.58
C ARG A 20 6.83 -0.74 14.32
N ARG A 21 5.76 0.05 14.45
CA ARG A 21 5.15 0.74 13.31
C ARG A 21 6.09 1.79 12.70
N LEU A 22 6.77 2.55 13.55
CA LEU A 22 7.77 3.53 13.12
C LEU A 22 8.95 2.85 12.43
N LEU A 23 9.45 1.75 12.96
CA LEU A 23 10.54 0.99 12.36
C LEU A 23 10.18 0.45 10.97
N VAL A 24 8.96 -0.09 10.82
CA VAL A 24 8.46 -0.54 9.51
C VAL A 24 8.35 0.63 8.53
N ALA A 25 7.80 1.78 8.97
CA ALA A 25 7.69 2.96 8.13
C ALA A 25 9.06 3.50 7.70
N LEU A 26 10.04 3.54 8.61
CA LEU A 26 11.42 3.95 8.30
C LEU A 26 12.10 2.96 7.35
N GLY A 27 11.90 1.67 7.52
CA GLY A 27 12.39 0.64 6.60
C GLY A 27 11.79 0.79 5.20
N CYS A 28 10.46 1.00 5.11
CA CYS A 28 9.80 1.27 3.83
C CYS A 28 10.28 2.57 3.19
N LEU A 29 10.49 3.62 3.99
CA LEU A 29 11.04 4.88 3.49
C LEU A 29 12.46 4.68 2.93
N ALA A 30 13.32 3.96 3.64
CA ALA A 30 14.66 3.66 3.17
C ALA A 30 14.64 2.88 1.84
N VAL A 31 13.80 1.82 1.74
CA VAL A 31 13.62 1.07 0.50
C VAL A 31 13.11 1.98 -0.61
N PHE A 32 12.10 2.82 -0.34
CA PHE A 32 11.56 3.75 -1.33
C PHE A 32 12.63 4.72 -1.85
N LEU A 33 13.44 5.29 -0.96
CA LEU A 33 14.50 6.23 -1.34
C LEU A 33 15.61 5.57 -2.17
N VAL A 34 15.96 4.31 -1.86
CA VAL A 34 16.91 3.52 -2.67
C VAL A 34 16.35 3.26 -4.06
N LEU A 35 15.08 2.84 -4.16
CA LEU A 35 14.41 2.62 -5.45
C LEU A 35 14.32 3.92 -6.25
N LEU A 36 13.91 5.01 -5.60
CA LEU A 36 13.81 6.33 -6.20
C LEU A 36 15.16 6.77 -6.81
N ASN A 37 16.25 6.65 -6.04
CA ASN A 37 17.57 7.03 -6.50
C ASN A 37 17.99 6.23 -7.76
N LYS A 38 17.79 4.89 -7.76
CA LYS A 38 18.11 4.04 -8.90
C LYS A 38 17.25 4.36 -10.13
N VAL A 39 15.96 4.62 -9.92
CA VAL A 39 15.03 5.03 -10.98
C VAL A 39 15.45 6.38 -11.59
N MET A 40 15.85 7.35 -10.77
CA MET A 40 16.34 8.66 -11.23
C MET A 40 17.66 8.55 -12.02
N GLN A 41 18.46 7.52 -11.79
CA GLN A 41 19.66 7.19 -12.57
C GLN A 41 19.34 6.45 -13.88
N GLY A 42 18.06 6.15 -14.15
CA GLY A 42 17.63 5.42 -15.34
C GLY A 42 17.93 3.92 -15.31
N GLU A 43 18.26 3.36 -14.13
CA GLU A 43 18.61 1.94 -14.02
C GLU A 43 17.38 1.04 -14.15
N ILE A 44 17.51 -0.04 -14.95
CA ILE A 44 16.63 -1.21 -14.89
C ILE A 44 17.26 -2.18 -13.90
N MET A 45 16.60 -2.30 -12.73
CA MET A 45 17.14 -3.07 -11.63
C MET A 45 17.03 -4.59 -11.86
N ARG A 46 17.89 -5.35 -11.20
CA ARG A 46 17.85 -6.82 -11.25
C ARG A 46 16.48 -7.40 -10.88
N ILE A 47 15.78 -6.75 -9.95
CA ILE A 47 14.41 -7.15 -9.56
C ILE A 47 13.41 -6.98 -10.71
N ASP A 48 13.58 -5.95 -11.55
CA ASP A 48 12.74 -5.72 -12.73
C ASP A 48 12.96 -6.80 -13.77
N GLN A 49 14.23 -7.18 -14.02
CA GLN A 49 14.60 -8.24 -14.96
C GLN A 49 14.08 -9.61 -14.52
N ILE A 50 14.25 -9.95 -13.22
CA ILE A 50 13.76 -11.22 -12.66
C ILE A 50 12.23 -11.28 -12.74
N ALA A 51 11.55 -10.22 -12.33
CA ALA A 51 10.09 -10.17 -12.38
C ALA A 51 9.56 -10.26 -13.82
N TYR A 52 10.23 -9.60 -14.77
CA TYR A 52 9.91 -9.72 -16.19
C TYR A 52 10.05 -11.17 -16.68
N ALA A 53 11.19 -11.81 -16.41
CA ALA A 53 11.44 -13.17 -16.83
C ALA A 53 10.43 -14.18 -16.23
N LEU A 54 10.08 -14.00 -14.94
CA LEU A 54 9.16 -14.92 -14.27
C LEU A 54 7.69 -14.65 -14.62
N ILE A 55 7.26 -13.40 -14.60
CA ILE A 55 5.84 -13.05 -14.69
C ILE A 55 5.44 -12.82 -16.16
N VAL A 56 6.25 -12.10 -16.93
CA VAL A 56 5.89 -11.74 -18.30
C VAL A 56 6.25 -12.85 -19.29
N GLN A 57 7.44 -13.45 -19.18
CA GLN A 57 7.86 -14.48 -20.12
C GLN A 57 7.35 -15.88 -19.80
N LYS A 58 7.25 -16.26 -18.49
CA LYS A 58 6.90 -17.63 -18.10
C LYS A 58 5.45 -17.80 -17.64
N LEU A 59 4.88 -16.79 -16.94
CA LEU A 59 3.56 -16.93 -16.30
C LEU A 59 2.40 -16.48 -17.20
N ARG A 60 2.65 -15.65 -18.23
CA ARG A 60 1.56 -15.20 -19.13
C ARG A 60 0.90 -16.37 -19.83
N ALA A 61 -0.43 -16.41 -19.71
CA ALA A 61 -1.27 -17.41 -20.37
C ALA A 61 -2.65 -16.81 -20.69
N PRO A 62 -3.32 -17.19 -21.79
CA PRO A 62 -4.63 -16.64 -22.18
C PRO A 62 -5.70 -16.77 -21.09
N TRP A 63 -5.71 -17.88 -20.36
CA TRP A 63 -6.67 -18.12 -19.28
C TRP A 63 -6.41 -17.26 -18.04
N LEU A 64 -5.16 -16.85 -17.79
CA LEU A 64 -4.76 -16.07 -16.60
C LEU A 64 -4.95 -14.56 -16.83
N THR A 65 -4.91 -14.10 -18.07
CA THR A 65 -5.03 -12.67 -18.40
C THR A 65 -6.32 -12.04 -17.87
N PRO A 66 -7.53 -12.60 -18.06
CA PRO A 66 -8.76 -12.03 -17.49
C PRO A 66 -8.74 -11.96 -15.96
N VAL A 67 -8.10 -12.94 -15.31
CA VAL A 67 -7.94 -12.93 -13.84
C VAL A 67 -7.08 -11.76 -13.39
N MET A 68 -5.96 -11.53 -14.07
CA MET A 68 -5.06 -10.41 -13.75
C MET A 68 -5.69 -9.06 -14.07
N GLU A 69 -6.46 -8.95 -15.13
CA GLU A 69 -7.26 -7.75 -15.44
C GLU A 69 -8.29 -7.47 -14.34
N THR A 70 -8.97 -8.50 -13.84
CA THR A 70 -9.93 -8.38 -12.73
C THR A 70 -9.24 -7.85 -11.47
N PHE A 71 -8.09 -8.41 -11.07
CA PHE A 71 -7.35 -7.87 -9.94
C PHE A 71 -6.88 -6.43 -10.17
N SER A 72 -6.41 -6.11 -11.36
CA SER A 72 -6.05 -4.75 -11.71
C SER A 72 -7.24 -3.79 -11.60
N ALA A 73 -8.42 -4.21 -12.06
CA ALA A 73 -9.65 -3.39 -12.01
C ALA A 73 -10.05 -2.99 -10.59
N LEU A 74 -9.74 -3.81 -9.56
CA LEU A 74 -10.06 -3.50 -8.17
C LEU A 74 -9.40 -2.20 -7.65
N ALA A 75 -8.33 -1.74 -8.28
CA ALA A 75 -7.65 -0.50 -7.92
C ALA A 75 -7.87 0.62 -8.93
N THR A 76 -8.81 0.47 -9.84
CA THR A 76 -9.23 1.57 -10.73
C THR A 76 -10.06 2.61 -9.99
N PRO A 77 -10.02 3.90 -10.40
CA PRO A 77 -10.81 4.95 -9.74
C PRO A 77 -12.30 4.62 -9.64
N VAL A 78 -12.88 4.06 -10.71
CA VAL A 78 -14.32 3.71 -10.76
C VAL A 78 -14.67 2.69 -9.67
N VAL A 79 -13.93 1.58 -9.58
CA VAL A 79 -14.20 0.51 -8.60
C VAL A 79 -13.97 1.03 -7.18
N LEU A 80 -12.91 1.80 -6.95
CA LEU A 80 -12.63 2.38 -5.63
C LEU A 80 -13.71 3.38 -5.19
N ILE A 81 -14.25 4.19 -6.11
CA ILE A 81 -15.38 5.09 -5.81
C ILE A 81 -16.62 4.27 -5.42
N VAL A 82 -16.95 3.22 -6.18
CA VAL A 82 -18.07 2.33 -5.83
C VAL A 82 -17.88 1.71 -4.45
N MET A 83 -16.68 1.20 -4.14
CA MET A 83 -16.36 0.65 -2.82
C MET A 83 -16.51 1.70 -1.71
N LEU A 84 -16.08 2.95 -1.95
CA LEU A 84 -16.25 4.05 -1.00
C LEU A 84 -17.73 4.37 -0.76
N LEU A 85 -18.55 4.37 -1.81
CA LEU A 85 -20.00 4.57 -1.69
C LEU A 85 -20.66 3.45 -0.89
N VAL A 86 -20.25 2.19 -1.12
CA VAL A 86 -20.72 1.04 -0.32
C VAL A 86 -20.33 1.20 1.15
N ILE A 87 -19.08 1.58 1.45
CA ILE A 87 -18.66 1.84 2.82
C ILE A 87 -19.47 2.98 3.44
N ALA A 88 -19.71 4.07 2.70
CA ALA A 88 -20.48 5.21 3.18
C ALA A 88 -21.95 4.86 3.45
N ALA A 89 -22.53 3.93 2.67
CA ALA A 89 -23.91 3.49 2.82
C ALA A 89 -24.11 2.51 3.99
N PHE A 90 -23.16 1.60 4.22
CA PHE A 90 -23.33 0.48 5.16
C PHE A 90 -22.50 0.60 6.45
N ALA A 91 -21.50 1.47 6.51
CA ALA A 91 -20.74 1.66 7.74
C ALA A 91 -21.56 2.44 8.78
N PRO A 92 -21.45 2.11 10.06
CA PRO A 92 -22.15 2.83 11.13
C PRO A 92 -21.65 4.29 11.18
N GLY A 93 -22.51 5.21 10.76
CA GLY A 93 -22.23 6.65 10.68
C GLY A 93 -21.39 7.06 9.49
N ARG A 94 -21.26 8.36 9.26
CA ARG A 94 -20.54 8.93 8.07
C ARG A 94 -19.02 8.97 8.23
N ARG A 95 -18.50 8.88 9.45
CA ARG A 95 -17.07 9.07 9.76
C ARG A 95 -16.13 8.05 9.10
N PRO A 96 -16.44 6.72 9.07
CA PRO A 96 -15.57 5.76 8.39
C PRO A 96 -15.45 5.99 6.88
N GLY A 97 -16.56 6.35 6.21
CA GLY A 97 -16.56 6.69 4.78
C GLY A 97 -15.65 7.88 4.49
N TRP A 98 -15.79 8.97 5.25
CA TRP A 98 -14.92 10.14 5.11
C TRP A 98 -13.44 9.83 5.37
N CYS A 99 -13.16 9.00 6.38
CA CYS A 99 -11.80 8.54 6.66
C CYS A 99 -11.19 7.82 5.45
N CYS A 100 -11.92 6.87 4.85
CA CYS A 100 -11.43 6.14 3.68
C CYS A 100 -11.28 7.06 2.46
N THR A 101 -12.23 7.95 2.22
CA THR A 101 -12.21 8.90 1.09
C THR A 101 -11.01 9.84 1.19
N LEU A 102 -10.82 10.49 2.34
CA LEU A 102 -9.70 11.41 2.53
C LEU A 102 -8.36 10.71 2.38
N ASN A 103 -8.22 9.51 2.95
CA ASN A 103 -7.00 8.70 2.79
C ASN A 103 -6.69 8.43 1.32
N LEU A 104 -7.69 7.99 0.54
CA LEU A 104 -7.50 7.65 -0.86
C LEU A 104 -7.19 8.88 -1.71
N CYS A 105 -7.91 10.00 -1.49
CA CYS A 105 -7.66 11.25 -2.20
C CYS A 105 -6.24 11.78 -1.97
N LEU A 106 -5.77 11.80 -0.72
CA LEU A 106 -4.44 12.28 -0.40
C LEU A 106 -3.33 11.33 -0.91
N ALA A 107 -3.56 10.00 -0.88
CA ALA A 107 -2.66 9.03 -1.49
C ALA A 107 -2.58 9.19 -3.02
N ALA A 108 -3.71 9.48 -3.67
CA ALA A 108 -3.75 9.76 -5.12
C ALA A 108 -3.00 11.04 -5.46
N LEU A 109 -3.18 12.12 -4.70
CA LEU A 109 -2.44 13.37 -4.87
C LEU A 109 -0.92 13.16 -4.69
N LEU A 110 -0.52 12.39 -3.68
CA LEU A 110 0.87 12.02 -3.47
C LEU A 110 1.43 11.23 -4.67
N ASN A 111 0.65 10.29 -5.23
CA ASN A 111 1.06 9.54 -6.42
C ASN A 111 1.28 10.46 -7.63
N VAL A 112 0.34 11.39 -7.88
CA VAL A 112 0.45 12.36 -8.97
C VAL A 112 1.70 13.22 -8.80
N ALA A 113 1.96 13.73 -7.61
CA ALA A 113 3.14 14.53 -7.31
C ALA A 113 4.44 13.76 -7.55
N LEU A 114 4.53 12.52 -7.03
CA LEU A 114 5.70 11.65 -7.23
C LEU A 114 5.93 11.34 -8.72
N LYS A 115 4.87 11.04 -9.46
CA LYS A 115 4.97 10.79 -10.92
C LYS A 115 5.46 12.02 -11.67
N ALA A 116 4.98 13.20 -11.32
CA ALA A 116 5.39 14.46 -11.95
C ALA A 116 6.88 14.79 -11.69
N ILE A 117 7.41 14.39 -10.52
CA ILE A 117 8.82 14.59 -10.16
C ILE A 117 9.71 13.56 -10.87
N VAL A 118 9.32 12.27 -10.83
CA VAL A 118 10.22 11.17 -11.26
C VAL A 118 10.20 10.94 -12.76
N GLN A 119 9.05 11.08 -13.42
CA GLN A 119 8.85 10.99 -14.86
C GLN A 119 9.42 9.73 -15.52
N ARG A 120 9.46 8.60 -14.82
CA ARG A 120 9.97 7.33 -15.36
C ARG A 120 9.14 6.86 -16.56
N PRO A 121 9.74 6.54 -17.72
CA PRO A 121 9.03 5.91 -18.83
C PRO A 121 8.50 4.53 -18.43
N ARG A 122 7.38 4.12 -19.03
CA ARG A 122 6.82 2.77 -18.84
C ARG A 122 7.61 1.73 -19.66
N PRO A 123 7.44 0.42 -19.35
CA PRO A 123 7.91 -0.66 -20.23
C PRO A 123 7.42 -0.48 -21.66
N ASP A 124 8.12 -1.11 -22.60
CA ASP A 124 7.83 -1.03 -24.03
C ASP A 124 6.35 -1.33 -24.34
N GLU A 125 5.77 -0.61 -25.31
CA GLU A 125 4.36 -0.77 -25.69
C GLU A 125 4.04 -2.16 -26.20
N SER A 126 4.97 -2.81 -26.88
CA SER A 126 4.81 -4.19 -27.38
C SER A 126 4.60 -5.22 -26.27
N LEU A 127 4.98 -4.90 -25.05
CA LEU A 127 4.82 -5.77 -23.87
C LEU A 127 3.50 -5.56 -23.14
N ARG A 128 2.78 -4.48 -23.43
CA ARG A 128 1.58 -4.09 -22.69
C ARG A 128 0.35 -4.83 -23.22
N LEU A 129 -0.39 -5.45 -22.33
CA LEU A 129 -1.69 -6.09 -22.64
C LEU A 129 -2.87 -5.11 -22.48
N VAL A 130 -2.65 -3.96 -21.87
CA VAL A 130 -3.65 -2.90 -21.66
C VAL A 130 -3.04 -1.53 -21.95
N ILE A 131 -3.89 -0.58 -22.35
CA ILE A 131 -3.46 0.78 -22.64
C ILE A 131 -3.35 1.55 -21.32
N GLU A 132 -2.19 2.13 -21.07
CA GLU A 132 -1.91 2.98 -19.91
C GLU A 132 -1.06 4.18 -20.31
N HIS A 133 -1.45 5.36 -19.85
CA HIS A 133 -0.79 6.62 -20.16
C HIS A 133 0.00 7.17 -18.96
N GLY A 134 0.85 8.15 -19.25
CA GLY A 134 1.65 8.85 -18.23
C GLY A 134 2.82 8.03 -17.70
N PHE A 135 3.42 8.50 -16.61
CA PHE A 135 4.65 7.97 -16.05
C PHE A 135 4.48 6.66 -15.27
N SER A 136 5.58 5.89 -15.16
CA SER A 136 5.56 4.57 -14.56
C SER A 136 5.72 4.58 -13.05
N PHE A 137 6.71 5.32 -12.52
CA PHE A 137 7.07 5.27 -11.10
C PHE A 137 6.44 6.42 -10.29
N PRO A 138 5.91 6.14 -9.09
CA PRO A 138 5.52 4.82 -8.59
C PRO A 138 4.19 4.35 -9.18
N SER A 139 3.91 3.02 -9.08
CA SER A 139 2.66 2.45 -9.60
C SER A 139 1.43 2.99 -8.88
N GLY A 140 0.51 3.64 -9.63
CA GLY A 140 -0.70 4.23 -9.07
C GLY A 140 -1.68 3.19 -8.53
N HIS A 141 -1.89 2.06 -9.23
CA HIS A 141 -2.72 0.97 -8.76
C HIS A 141 -2.16 0.35 -7.47
N SER A 142 -0.85 0.19 -7.37
CA SER A 142 -0.20 -0.33 -6.15
C SER A 142 -0.36 0.63 -4.98
N MET A 143 -0.19 1.94 -5.21
CA MET A 143 -0.42 2.95 -4.18
C MET A 143 -1.88 2.99 -3.72
N ALA A 144 -2.82 3.00 -4.66
CA ALA A 144 -4.25 3.04 -4.36
C ALA A 144 -4.71 1.75 -3.62
N ALA A 145 -4.26 0.58 -4.09
CA ALA A 145 -4.56 -0.69 -3.44
C ALA A 145 -4.03 -0.73 -1.99
N MET A 146 -2.78 -0.33 -1.77
CA MET A 146 -2.21 -0.31 -0.43
C MET A 146 -2.88 0.76 0.45
N ALA A 147 -3.17 1.95 -0.06
CA ALA A 147 -3.85 3.01 0.69
C ALA A 147 -5.26 2.56 1.09
N PHE A 148 -6.05 2.01 0.17
CA PHE A 148 -7.43 1.63 0.43
C PHE A 148 -7.54 0.34 1.24
N PHE A 149 -7.06 -0.79 0.71
CA PHE A 149 -7.16 -2.08 1.37
C PHE A 149 -6.25 -2.17 2.61
N GLY A 150 -5.10 -1.50 2.61
CA GLY A 150 -4.22 -1.40 3.78
C GLY A 150 -4.88 -0.64 4.94
N LEU A 151 -5.66 0.40 4.67
CA LEU A 151 -6.48 1.06 5.70
C LEU A 151 -7.56 0.11 6.24
N ILE A 152 -8.22 -0.67 5.38
CA ILE A 152 -9.19 -1.70 5.79
C ILE A 152 -8.51 -2.75 6.68
N VAL A 153 -7.33 -3.25 6.30
CA VAL A 153 -6.54 -4.18 7.12
C VAL A 153 -6.24 -3.57 8.50
N TRP A 154 -5.87 -2.30 8.54
CA TRP A 154 -5.61 -1.60 9.80
C TRP A 154 -6.87 -1.47 10.66
N ILE A 155 -8.03 -1.15 10.06
CA ILE A 155 -9.33 -1.07 10.76
C ILE A 155 -9.70 -2.45 11.32
N ILE A 156 -9.63 -3.51 10.51
CA ILE A 156 -9.91 -4.87 10.93
C ILE A 156 -8.98 -5.26 12.09
N TRP A 157 -7.68 -4.99 11.96
CA TRP A 157 -6.72 -5.31 13.02
C TRP A 157 -7.05 -4.62 14.33
N ARG A 158 -7.59 -3.41 14.29
CA ARG A 158 -7.89 -2.58 15.45
C ARG A 158 -9.22 -2.92 16.11
N TYR A 159 -10.25 -3.27 15.35
CA TYR A 159 -11.63 -3.36 15.83
C TYR A 159 -12.21 -4.79 15.80
N GLU A 160 -11.68 -5.73 15.01
CA GLU A 160 -12.17 -7.11 15.01
C GLU A 160 -11.63 -7.88 16.24
N ARG A 161 -12.56 -8.33 17.09
CA ARG A 161 -12.23 -9.04 18.36
C ARG A 161 -11.86 -10.51 18.14
N ASN A 162 -12.49 -11.16 17.18
CA ASN A 162 -12.25 -12.58 16.92
C ASN A 162 -10.88 -12.75 16.21
N ARG A 163 -9.92 -13.35 16.91
CA ARG A 163 -8.54 -13.54 16.41
C ARG A 163 -8.47 -14.31 15.09
N ARG A 164 -9.28 -15.35 14.91
CA ARG A 164 -9.28 -16.15 13.67
C ARG A 164 -9.83 -15.34 12.51
N ARG A 165 -11.00 -14.70 12.69
CA ARG A 165 -11.63 -13.83 11.69
C ARG A 165 -10.72 -12.67 11.32
N ARG A 166 -10.11 -12.01 12.30
CA ARG A 166 -9.13 -10.94 12.10
C ARG A 166 -7.96 -11.39 11.23
N ALA A 167 -7.36 -12.54 11.56
CA ALA A 167 -6.22 -13.07 10.80
C ALA A 167 -6.61 -13.41 9.35
N LEU A 168 -7.76 -14.09 9.15
CA LEU A 168 -8.25 -14.45 7.82
C LEU A 168 -8.56 -13.22 6.96
N LEU A 169 -9.26 -12.22 7.49
CA LEU A 169 -9.60 -11.01 6.75
C LEU A 169 -8.34 -10.19 6.43
N CYS A 170 -7.43 -9.99 7.39
CA CYS A 170 -6.17 -9.30 7.14
C CYS A 170 -5.35 -10.01 6.06
N MET A 171 -5.27 -11.34 6.10
CA MET A 171 -4.57 -12.13 5.10
C MET A 171 -5.24 -11.99 3.73
N ALA A 172 -6.56 -12.11 3.64
CA ALA A 172 -7.30 -11.99 2.39
C ALA A 172 -7.06 -10.64 1.70
N PHE A 173 -7.22 -9.53 2.42
CA PHE A 173 -6.95 -8.20 1.88
C PHE A 173 -5.48 -7.97 1.53
N SER A 174 -4.55 -8.53 2.30
CA SER A 174 -3.11 -8.45 1.97
C SER A 174 -2.79 -9.21 0.67
N ILE A 175 -3.42 -10.38 0.45
CA ILE A 175 -3.29 -11.12 -0.81
C ILE A 175 -3.84 -10.28 -1.99
N VAL A 176 -5.01 -9.65 -1.83
CA VAL A 176 -5.59 -8.76 -2.86
C VAL A 176 -4.61 -7.64 -3.22
N ILE A 177 -4.00 -6.96 -2.23
CA ILE A 177 -3.01 -5.91 -2.47
C ILE A 177 -1.84 -6.44 -3.31
N VAL A 178 -1.29 -7.60 -2.93
CA VAL A 178 -0.16 -8.21 -3.65
C VAL A 178 -0.58 -8.58 -5.08
N LEU A 179 -1.74 -9.21 -5.27
CA LEU A 179 -2.24 -9.61 -6.58
C LEU A 179 -2.50 -8.40 -7.50
N ILE A 180 -3.02 -7.29 -6.96
CA ILE A 180 -3.12 -6.04 -7.73
C ILE A 180 -1.73 -5.57 -8.18
N GLY A 181 -0.72 -5.58 -7.32
CA GLY A 181 0.65 -5.22 -7.72
C GLY A 181 1.24 -6.15 -8.77
N VAL A 182 1.10 -7.47 -8.58
CA VAL A 182 1.56 -8.49 -9.53
C VAL A 182 0.85 -8.34 -10.88
N SER A 183 -0.45 -8.06 -10.89
CA SER A 183 -1.21 -7.85 -12.13
C SER A 183 -0.63 -6.72 -12.99
N ARG A 184 -0.08 -5.66 -12.38
CA ARG A 184 0.51 -4.54 -13.12
C ARG A 184 1.81 -4.93 -13.86
N ILE A 185 2.59 -5.84 -13.25
CA ILE A 185 3.79 -6.41 -13.90
C ILE A 185 3.35 -7.38 -15.00
N TYR A 186 2.39 -8.25 -14.70
CA TYR A 186 1.82 -9.21 -15.66
C TYR A 186 1.27 -8.53 -16.91
N LEU A 187 0.51 -7.45 -16.74
CA LEU A 187 -0.06 -6.67 -17.84
C LEU A 187 1.01 -5.83 -18.60
N GLY A 188 2.27 -5.82 -18.15
CA GLY A 188 3.40 -5.19 -18.82
C GLY A 188 3.42 -3.66 -18.74
N VAL A 189 2.67 -3.07 -17.83
CA VAL A 189 2.51 -1.60 -17.72
C VAL A 189 3.38 -0.96 -16.66
N HIS A 190 3.98 -1.77 -15.76
CA HIS A 190 4.87 -1.34 -14.69
C HIS A 190 6.03 -2.29 -14.48
N TYR A 191 7.16 -1.75 -14.04
CA TYR A 191 8.28 -2.53 -13.52
C TYR A 191 7.99 -3.00 -12.09
N ALA A 192 8.68 -4.06 -11.64
CA ALA A 192 8.54 -4.55 -10.26
C ALA A 192 8.93 -3.50 -9.22
N SER A 193 9.94 -2.71 -9.52
CA SER A 193 10.39 -1.58 -8.69
C SER A 193 9.34 -0.48 -8.58
N ASP A 194 8.49 -0.23 -9.62
CA ASP A 194 7.39 0.73 -9.54
C ASP A 194 6.31 0.25 -8.55
N VAL A 195 6.01 -1.06 -8.59
CA VAL A 195 5.04 -1.70 -7.70
C VAL A 195 5.53 -1.67 -6.25
N LEU A 196 6.77 -2.08 -6.03
CA LEU A 196 7.38 -2.07 -4.70
C LEU A 196 7.51 -0.64 -4.15
N GLY A 197 7.93 0.31 -4.99
CA GLY A 197 7.97 1.73 -4.65
C GLY A 197 6.59 2.26 -4.25
N GLY A 198 5.54 1.88 -5.00
CA GLY A 198 4.16 2.23 -4.68
C GLY A 198 3.69 1.66 -3.33
N PHE A 199 4.01 0.41 -3.02
CA PHE A 199 3.71 -0.20 -1.72
C PHE A 199 4.46 0.49 -0.58
N CYS A 200 5.76 0.73 -0.74
CA CYS A 200 6.57 1.39 0.28
C CYS A 200 6.08 2.83 0.55
N ALA A 201 5.84 3.62 -0.49
CA ALA A 201 5.33 4.99 -0.35
C ALA A 201 3.98 5.01 0.40
N SER A 202 3.07 4.09 0.05
CA SER A 202 1.76 4.00 0.71
C SER A 202 1.83 3.44 2.13
N LEU A 203 2.77 2.56 2.47
CA LEU A 203 2.97 2.11 3.85
C LEU A 203 3.49 3.25 4.74
N VAL A 204 4.42 4.06 4.24
CA VAL A 204 4.87 5.29 4.94
C VAL A 204 3.69 6.25 5.13
N TRP A 205 2.91 6.47 4.07
CA TRP A 205 1.70 7.29 4.11
C TRP A 205 0.70 6.77 5.15
N LEU A 206 0.36 5.47 5.12
CA LEU A 206 -0.57 4.86 6.07
C LEU A 206 -0.08 4.93 7.51
N ALA A 207 1.22 4.77 7.76
CA ALA A 207 1.79 4.92 9.10
C ALA A 207 1.54 6.33 9.66
N PHE A 208 1.72 7.36 8.82
CA PHE A 208 1.37 8.75 9.16
C PHE A 208 -0.14 8.93 9.31
N TYR A 209 -0.94 8.55 8.31
CA TYR A 209 -2.37 8.74 8.27
C TYR A 209 -3.09 8.11 9.46
N THR A 210 -2.76 6.86 9.78
CA THR A 210 -3.38 6.10 10.87
C THR A 210 -2.95 6.58 12.26
N ARG A 211 -1.85 7.33 12.37
CA ARG A 211 -1.42 7.92 13.63
C ARG A 211 -1.97 9.31 13.87
N VAL A 212 -2.07 10.12 12.82
CA VAL A 212 -2.38 11.56 12.94
C VAL A 212 -3.82 11.87 12.56
N ILE A 213 -4.31 11.32 11.44
CA ILE A 213 -5.57 11.75 10.82
C ILE A 213 -6.73 10.80 11.19
N ALA A 214 -6.54 9.49 11.05
CA ALA A 214 -7.60 8.50 11.25
C ALA A 214 -8.24 8.54 12.67
N PRO A 215 -7.52 8.83 13.77
CA PRO A 215 -8.12 8.92 15.09
C PRO A 215 -9.23 9.99 15.20
N SER A 216 -9.11 11.10 14.45
CA SER A 216 -10.12 12.16 14.42
C SER A 216 -11.47 11.70 13.85
N PHE A 217 -11.46 10.65 13.03
CA PHE A 217 -12.66 10.07 12.44
C PHE A 217 -13.21 8.86 13.20
N LEU A 218 -12.33 8.00 13.70
CA LEU A 218 -12.70 6.67 14.18
C LEU A 218 -12.72 6.55 15.72
N GLY A 219 -12.25 7.58 16.43
CA GLY A 219 -12.13 7.56 17.89
C GLY A 219 -11.06 6.59 18.40
N GLU A 220 -10.85 6.58 19.70
CA GLU A 220 -10.04 5.56 20.37
C GLU A 220 -10.88 4.30 20.61
N PRO A 221 -10.31 3.08 20.49
CA PRO A 221 -10.99 1.86 20.98
C PRO A 221 -11.27 2.02 22.45
N ALA A 222 -12.44 1.52 22.91
CA ALA A 222 -12.76 1.53 24.32
C ALA A 222 -11.62 0.88 25.13
N ALA A 223 -11.17 1.56 26.17
CA ALA A 223 -10.13 1.06 27.06
C ALA A 223 -10.61 -0.26 27.69
N GLY A 224 -10.07 -1.39 27.25
CA GLY A 224 -10.44 -2.74 27.68
C GLY A 224 -10.17 -3.84 26.66
N ASP A 225 -9.80 -3.50 25.44
CA ASP A 225 -9.72 -4.42 24.29
C ASP A 225 -8.28 -4.71 23.79
N ALA A 226 -7.24 -4.54 24.63
CA ALA A 226 -5.84 -4.83 24.27
C ALA A 226 -5.40 -6.26 24.62
#